data_d3960d54bced6dbddbd62ee440ed1724
#
_entry.id   d3960d54bced6dbddbd62ee440ed1724
#
_cell.length_a   1.000
_cell.length_b   1.000
_cell.length_c   1.000
_cell.angle_alpha   90.00
_cell.angle_beta   90.00
_cell.angle_gamma   90.00
#
_symmetry.space_group_name_H-M   'P 1'
#
loop_
_entity.id
_entity.type
_entity.pdbx_description
1 polymer ?
#
loop_
_entity_poly.entity_id
_entity_poly.type
_entity_poly.pdbx_seq_one_letter_code
_entity_poly.pdbx_strand_id
1 'polypeptide(L)'
;MRKSLVVGILPESKNEWERRAPLGPKDVAWLVRKNIHVEVASSPLRIYRDSQYTRSGAKIVTSFKKANLLIGIKEPSIDTLIPDSVYMVFSHTTKGQKYNRNLLAAFLKKKVTLIDYEHIKGSLGQRLVYFGRYAGICGMIDTLHVFGRKAKLQDKPNPFSDLKSAVHYGTFGSAKKALEQVVNQIQRKGSDQNLTP
;
A
#
# COMPACT_ATOMS: atom_id res chain seq x y z
N MET A 1 -18.83 -2.07 -31.01
CA MET A 1 -17.96 -0.95 -30.58
C MET A 1 -17.12 -1.41 -29.41
N ARG A 2 -15.79 -1.33 -29.47
CA ARG A 2 -14.94 -1.56 -28.29
C ARG A 2 -15.21 -0.44 -27.29
N LYS A 3 -15.65 -0.79 -26.06
CA LYS A 3 -15.79 0.18 -24.99
C LYS A 3 -14.41 0.80 -24.74
N SER A 4 -14.32 2.13 -24.64
CA SER A 4 -13.10 2.81 -24.25
C SER A 4 -12.68 2.36 -22.85
N LEU A 5 -11.37 2.17 -22.64
CA LEU A 5 -10.84 1.82 -21.32
C LEU A 5 -11.01 3.01 -20.37
N VAL A 6 -11.69 2.77 -19.25
CA VAL A 6 -11.81 3.72 -18.14
C VAL A 6 -11.32 3.02 -16.89
N VAL A 7 -10.26 3.54 -16.30
CA VAL A 7 -9.64 2.99 -15.09
C VAL A 7 -10.28 3.62 -13.86
N GLY A 8 -10.77 2.80 -12.94
CA GLY A 8 -11.27 3.22 -11.64
C GLY A 8 -10.28 2.87 -10.52
N ILE A 9 -9.84 3.84 -9.74
CA ILE A 9 -9.01 3.61 -8.56
C ILE A 9 -9.92 3.48 -7.34
N LEU A 10 -9.93 2.28 -6.75
CA LEU A 10 -10.75 1.96 -5.60
C LEU A 10 -10.31 2.74 -4.34
N PRO A 11 -11.23 3.07 -3.43
CA PRO A 11 -10.87 3.39 -2.07
C PRO A 11 -10.47 2.09 -1.35
N GLU A 12 -9.42 2.13 -0.57
CA GLU A 12 -9.11 0.99 0.29
C GLU A 12 -10.05 0.98 1.48
N SER A 13 -10.65 -0.18 1.75
CA SER A 13 -11.66 -0.34 2.81
C SER A 13 -11.35 -1.50 3.77
N LYS A 14 -10.19 -2.14 3.64
CA LYS A 14 -9.82 -3.31 4.46
C LYS A 14 -9.73 -2.98 5.94
N ASN A 15 -9.11 -1.85 6.28
CA ASN A 15 -8.97 -1.32 7.63
C ASN A 15 -8.55 0.17 7.58
N GLU A 16 -8.54 0.83 8.72
CA GLU A 16 -8.15 2.25 8.87
C GLU A 16 -6.67 2.54 8.58
N TRP A 17 -5.82 1.52 8.58
CA TRP A 17 -4.37 1.63 8.36
C TRP A 17 -3.98 1.49 6.88
N GLU A 18 -4.90 1.01 6.03
CA GLU A 18 -4.60 0.84 4.61
C GLU A 18 -4.74 2.17 3.87
N ARG A 19 -3.61 2.85 3.74
CA ARG A 19 -3.52 4.17 3.12
C ARG A 19 -2.87 4.17 1.75
N ARG A 20 -2.39 3.01 1.30
CA ARG A 20 -1.74 2.87 -0.01
C ARG A 20 -2.71 3.14 -1.14
N ALA A 21 -2.16 3.46 -2.31
CA ALA A 21 -2.90 3.56 -3.56
C ALA A 21 -2.19 2.71 -4.62
N PRO A 22 -2.94 2.01 -5.50
CA PRO A 22 -2.35 1.19 -6.56
C PRO A 22 -1.60 2.03 -7.59
N LEU A 23 -2.06 3.26 -7.83
CA LEU A 23 -1.46 4.24 -8.73
C LEU A 23 -1.37 5.58 -8.01
N GLY A 24 -0.20 6.22 -8.07
CA GLY A 24 -0.02 7.58 -7.56
C GLY A 24 -0.44 8.64 -8.58
N PRO A 25 -0.50 9.94 -8.18
CA PRO A 25 -0.86 11.03 -9.07
C PRO A 25 0.01 11.12 -10.34
N LYS A 26 1.31 10.79 -10.25
CA LYS A 26 2.21 10.78 -11.42
C LYS A 26 1.85 9.71 -12.43
N ASP A 27 1.46 8.52 -11.94
CA ASP A 27 1.04 7.39 -12.78
C ASP A 27 -0.28 7.73 -13.48
N VAL A 28 -1.21 8.35 -12.76
CA VAL A 28 -2.48 8.83 -13.30
C VAL A 28 -2.26 9.88 -14.38
N ALA A 29 -1.37 10.86 -14.15
CA ALA A 29 -1.03 11.84 -15.16
C ALA A 29 -0.44 11.19 -16.44
N TRP A 30 0.33 10.10 -16.28
CA TRP A 30 0.85 9.34 -17.41
C TRP A 30 -0.27 8.65 -18.19
N LEU A 31 -1.23 8.00 -17.51
CA LEU A 31 -2.40 7.37 -18.15
C LEU A 31 -3.25 8.39 -18.91
N VAL A 32 -3.53 9.54 -18.29
CA VAL A 32 -4.31 10.62 -18.92
C VAL A 32 -3.63 11.14 -20.19
N ARG A 33 -2.30 11.31 -20.19
CA ARG A 33 -1.54 11.66 -21.40
C ARG A 33 -1.62 10.59 -22.50
N LYS A 34 -1.93 9.35 -22.14
CA LYS A 34 -2.20 8.24 -23.10
C LYS A 34 -3.68 8.14 -23.51
N ASN A 35 -4.47 9.19 -23.25
CA ASN A 35 -5.91 9.24 -23.52
C ASN A 35 -6.72 8.15 -22.80
N ILE A 36 -6.24 7.67 -21.64
CA ILE A 36 -6.98 6.77 -20.77
C ILE A 36 -7.69 7.60 -19.71
N HIS A 37 -9.01 7.47 -19.66
CA HIS A 37 -9.81 8.14 -18.63
C HIS A 37 -9.61 7.44 -17.27
N VAL A 38 -9.42 8.26 -16.22
CA VAL A 38 -9.24 7.75 -14.85
C VAL A 38 -10.28 8.36 -13.93
N GLU A 39 -11.07 7.49 -13.29
CA GLU A 39 -11.96 7.83 -12.19
C GLU A 39 -11.30 7.40 -10.87
N VAL A 40 -11.32 8.25 -9.86
CA VAL A 40 -10.74 7.97 -8.54
C VAL A 40 -11.82 8.11 -7.49
N ALA A 41 -12.13 7.04 -6.78
CA ALA A 41 -13.07 7.14 -5.67
C ALA A 41 -12.49 8.04 -4.57
N SER A 42 -13.29 8.96 -4.06
CA SER A 42 -12.90 9.82 -2.95
C SER A 42 -12.53 9.00 -1.71
N SER A 43 -11.44 9.36 -1.04
CA SER A 43 -10.99 8.67 0.18
C SER A 43 -10.26 9.62 1.12
N PRO A 44 -10.73 9.77 2.36
CA PRO A 44 -10.05 10.56 3.38
C PRO A 44 -8.80 9.86 3.94
N LEU A 45 -8.69 8.53 3.78
CA LEU A 45 -7.61 7.72 4.35
C LEU A 45 -6.39 7.62 3.44
N ARG A 46 -6.58 7.68 2.12
CA ARG A 46 -5.51 7.47 1.14
C ARG A 46 -4.36 8.47 1.33
N ILE A 47 -3.12 7.99 1.17
CA ILE A 47 -1.90 8.80 1.32
C ILE A 47 -1.87 10.01 0.38
N TYR A 48 -2.46 9.88 -0.81
CA TYR A 48 -2.62 10.96 -1.78
C TYR A 48 -4.02 11.58 -1.66
N ARG A 49 -4.08 12.89 -1.53
CA ARG A 49 -5.34 13.64 -1.46
C ARG A 49 -6.06 13.65 -2.82
N ASP A 50 -7.38 13.73 -2.80
CA ASP A 50 -8.21 13.81 -4.01
C ASP A 50 -7.79 14.98 -4.93
N SER A 51 -7.41 16.13 -4.35
CA SER A 51 -6.91 17.29 -5.10
C SER A 51 -5.64 17.01 -5.91
N GLN A 52 -4.80 16.08 -5.48
CA GLN A 52 -3.59 15.69 -6.22
C GLN A 52 -3.95 14.89 -7.47
N TYR A 53 -4.97 14.01 -7.37
CA TYR A 53 -5.47 13.26 -8.52
C TYR A 53 -6.23 14.16 -9.50
N THR A 54 -7.02 15.11 -9.01
CA THR A 54 -7.69 16.11 -9.88
C THR A 54 -6.65 16.89 -10.69
N ARG A 55 -5.56 17.36 -10.05
CA ARG A 55 -4.46 18.02 -10.77
C ARG A 55 -3.74 17.13 -11.78
N SER A 56 -3.83 15.81 -11.63
CA SER A 56 -3.29 14.84 -12.58
C SER A 56 -4.24 14.51 -13.72
N GLY A 57 -5.41 15.15 -13.79
CA GLY A 57 -6.42 14.95 -14.83
C GLY A 57 -7.42 13.85 -14.54
N ALA A 58 -7.43 13.26 -13.36
CA ALA A 58 -8.45 12.29 -12.97
C ALA A 58 -9.75 12.97 -12.54
N LYS A 59 -10.85 12.25 -12.69
CA LYS A 59 -12.15 12.64 -12.14
C LYS A 59 -12.36 11.98 -10.78
N ILE A 60 -12.59 12.79 -9.74
CA ILE A 60 -13.00 12.28 -8.43
C ILE A 60 -14.47 11.90 -8.46
N VAL A 61 -14.79 10.72 -7.94
CA VAL A 61 -16.16 10.16 -7.93
C VAL A 61 -16.50 9.59 -6.56
N THR A 62 -17.79 9.56 -6.24
CA THR A 62 -18.33 8.84 -5.08
C THR A 62 -18.73 7.40 -5.43
N SER A 63 -19.04 7.16 -6.72
CA SER A 63 -19.33 5.83 -7.28
C SER A 63 -18.87 5.77 -8.72
N PHE A 64 -18.41 4.60 -9.16
CA PHE A 64 -17.97 4.38 -10.54
C PHE A 64 -19.16 4.17 -11.46
N LYS A 65 -19.28 5.01 -12.49
CA LYS A 65 -20.33 4.87 -13.52
C LYS A 65 -19.79 4.40 -14.85
N LYS A 66 -18.53 4.69 -15.17
CA LYS A 66 -17.92 4.41 -16.46
C LYS A 66 -16.72 3.48 -16.36
N ALA A 67 -16.08 3.37 -15.19
CA ALA A 67 -14.91 2.53 -15.00
C ALA A 67 -15.25 1.05 -15.32
N ASN A 68 -14.43 0.45 -16.16
CA ASN A 68 -14.54 -0.95 -16.56
C ASN A 68 -13.32 -1.78 -16.13
N LEU A 69 -12.23 -1.13 -15.70
CA LEU A 69 -11.10 -1.74 -15.00
C LEU A 69 -10.94 -1.06 -13.64
N LEU A 70 -11.22 -1.77 -12.57
CA LEU A 70 -11.17 -1.30 -11.19
C LEU A 70 -9.90 -1.81 -10.53
N ILE A 71 -9.06 -0.89 -10.06
CA ILE A 71 -7.74 -1.21 -9.50
C ILE A 71 -7.71 -0.83 -8.02
N GLY A 72 -7.32 -1.77 -7.16
CA GLY A 72 -7.11 -1.57 -5.72
C GLY A 72 -5.86 -2.29 -5.23
N ILE A 73 -5.52 -2.14 -3.96
CA ILE A 73 -4.44 -2.90 -3.30
C ILE A 73 -5.02 -4.17 -2.68
N LYS A 74 -6.05 -4.01 -1.85
CA LYS A 74 -6.65 -5.09 -1.06
C LYS A 74 -7.99 -5.54 -1.63
N GLU A 75 -8.59 -6.50 -0.94
CA GLU A 75 -9.90 -7.04 -1.29
C GLU A 75 -10.97 -5.95 -1.26
N PRO A 76 -11.75 -5.79 -2.34
CA PRO A 76 -12.88 -4.86 -2.35
C PRO A 76 -14.03 -5.38 -1.46
N SER A 77 -14.87 -4.47 -0.96
CA SER A 77 -16.10 -4.87 -0.28
C SER A 77 -17.06 -5.57 -1.25
N ILE A 78 -17.68 -6.66 -0.79
CA ILE A 78 -18.65 -7.44 -1.57
C ILE A 78 -19.83 -6.58 -2.02
N ASP A 79 -20.29 -5.68 -1.15
CA ASP A 79 -21.47 -4.82 -1.41
C ASP A 79 -21.21 -3.81 -2.52
N THR A 80 -19.97 -3.39 -2.70
CA THR A 80 -19.58 -2.39 -3.69
C THR A 80 -19.12 -3.00 -5.03
N LEU A 81 -19.14 -4.32 -5.17
CA LEU A 81 -18.76 -4.98 -6.41
C LEU A 81 -19.70 -4.63 -7.57
N ILE A 82 -19.12 -4.15 -8.65
CA ILE A 82 -19.83 -3.83 -9.89
C ILE A 82 -19.88 -5.08 -10.76
N PRO A 83 -21.08 -5.53 -11.20
CA PRO A 83 -21.21 -6.67 -12.09
C PRO A 83 -20.50 -6.45 -13.45
N ASP A 84 -20.09 -7.54 -14.07
CA ASP A 84 -19.49 -7.58 -15.42
C ASP A 84 -18.27 -6.66 -15.60
N SER A 85 -17.57 -6.34 -14.48
CA SER A 85 -16.39 -5.48 -14.46
C SER A 85 -15.11 -6.29 -14.26
N VAL A 86 -13.97 -5.67 -14.57
CA VAL A 86 -12.64 -6.23 -14.32
C VAL A 86 -12.08 -5.62 -13.04
N TYR A 87 -11.64 -6.46 -12.10
CA TYR A 87 -10.95 -6.04 -10.87
C TYR A 87 -9.50 -6.50 -10.89
N MET A 88 -8.58 -5.60 -10.57
CA MET A 88 -7.15 -5.89 -10.42
C MET A 88 -6.73 -5.56 -8.99
N VAL A 89 -6.55 -6.60 -8.16
CA VAL A 89 -6.34 -6.49 -6.70
C VAL A 89 -5.54 -7.68 -6.17
N PHE A 90 -5.04 -7.61 -4.92
CA PHE A 90 -4.69 -8.79 -4.15
C PHE A 90 -5.97 -9.35 -3.52
N SER A 91 -6.55 -10.37 -4.13
CA SER A 91 -7.83 -10.92 -3.68
C SER A 91 -7.70 -11.84 -2.45
N HIS A 92 -6.52 -12.41 -2.23
CA HIS A 92 -6.28 -13.46 -1.23
C HIS A 92 -7.30 -14.60 -1.29
N THR A 93 -7.74 -14.98 -2.51
CA THR A 93 -8.66 -16.10 -2.73
C THR A 93 -7.97 -17.32 -3.32
N THR A 94 -6.81 -17.14 -3.97
CA THR A 94 -6.16 -18.12 -4.82
C THR A 94 -5.49 -19.28 -4.06
N LYS A 95 -5.26 -19.12 -2.76
CA LYS A 95 -4.68 -20.15 -1.87
C LYS A 95 -5.72 -20.84 -0.99
N GLY A 96 -6.99 -20.74 -1.34
CA GLY A 96 -8.07 -21.36 -0.58
C GLY A 96 -8.31 -20.73 0.79
N GLN A 97 -7.98 -19.45 0.96
CA GLN A 97 -8.19 -18.72 2.21
C GLN A 97 -9.67 -18.68 2.57
N LYS A 98 -10.04 -19.39 3.64
CA LYS A 98 -11.44 -19.56 4.07
C LYS A 98 -12.18 -18.25 4.31
N TYR A 99 -11.48 -17.24 4.85
CA TYR A 99 -12.08 -15.94 5.17
C TYR A 99 -12.50 -15.14 3.94
N ASN A 100 -11.95 -15.42 2.74
CA ASN A 100 -12.31 -14.77 1.48
C ASN A 100 -13.19 -15.62 0.56
N ARG A 101 -13.72 -16.74 1.05
CA ARG A 101 -14.62 -17.62 0.27
C ARG A 101 -15.86 -16.88 -0.22
N ASN A 102 -16.45 -16.04 0.62
CA ASN A 102 -17.63 -15.25 0.25
C ASN A 102 -17.33 -14.21 -0.84
N LEU A 103 -16.14 -13.61 -0.81
CA LEU A 103 -15.69 -12.70 -1.87
C LEU A 103 -15.55 -13.42 -3.20
N LEU A 104 -14.94 -14.61 -3.21
CA LEU A 104 -14.82 -15.42 -4.42
C LEU A 104 -16.19 -15.80 -4.99
N ALA A 105 -17.13 -16.24 -4.12
CA ALA A 105 -18.51 -16.53 -4.52
C ALA A 105 -19.21 -15.29 -5.10
N ALA A 106 -18.98 -14.11 -4.52
CA ALA A 106 -19.54 -12.86 -5.02
C ALA A 106 -18.96 -12.46 -6.39
N PHE A 107 -17.65 -12.66 -6.61
CA PHE A 107 -17.04 -12.45 -7.92
C PHE A 107 -17.69 -13.35 -8.99
N LEU A 108 -17.89 -14.63 -8.70
CA LEU A 108 -18.55 -15.56 -9.63
C LEU A 108 -19.99 -15.15 -9.88
N LYS A 109 -20.78 -14.85 -8.83
CA LYS A 109 -22.19 -14.45 -8.94
C LYS A 109 -22.37 -13.18 -9.76
N LYS A 110 -21.48 -12.20 -9.59
CA LYS A 110 -21.52 -10.91 -10.30
C LYS A 110 -20.76 -10.93 -11.63
N LYS A 111 -20.25 -12.08 -12.07
CA LYS A 111 -19.47 -12.25 -13.32
C LYS A 111 -18.28 -11.31 -13.42
N VAL A 112 -17.61 -11.07 -12.30
CA VAL A 112 -16.42 -10.24 -12.23
C VAL A 112 -15.24 -10.99 -12.83
N THR A 113 -14.47 -10.33 -13.69
CA THR A 113 -13.15 -10.81 -14.12
C THR A 113 -12.11 -10.36 -13.10
N LEU A 114 -11.47 -11.31 -12.44
CA LEU A 114 -10.43 -11.04 -11.46
C LEU A 114 -9.03 -11.16 -12.09
N ILE A 115 -8.25 -10.10 -12.01
CA ILE A 115 -6.81 -10.10 -12.27
C ILE A 115 -6.12 -9.99 -10.92
N ASP A 116 -5.68 -11.12 -10.36
CA ASP A 116 -4.98 -11.09 -9.08
C ASP A 116 -3.50 -10.78 -9.28
N TYR A 117 -2.98 -9.78 -8.55
CA TYR A 117 -1.56 -9.40 -8.59
C TYR A 117 -0.62 -10.57 -8.25
N GLU A 118 -1.08 -11.55 -7.44
CA GLU A 118 -0.26 -12.72 -7.12
C GLU A 118 0.05 -13.60 -8.35
N HIS A 119 -0.76 -13.51 -9.39
CA HIS A 119 -0.61 -14.27 -10.63
C HIS A 119 0.09 -13.51 -11.76
N ILE A 120 0.42 -12.24 -11.58
CA ILE A 120 1.22 -11.48 -12.53
C ILE A 120 2.68 -11.90 -12.37
N LYS A 121 3.14 -12.73 -13.31
CA LYS A 121 4.47 -13.35 -13.28
C LYS A 121 5.29 -12.94 -14.49
N GLY A 122 6.60 -12.90 -14.30
CA GLY A 122 7.57 -12.75 -15.40
C GLY A 122 7.84 -14.08 -16.11
N SER A 123 8.67 -14.01 -17.13
CA SER A 123 9.06 -15.17 -17.95
C SER A 123 9.72 -16.33 -17.18
N LEU A 124 10.36 -16.02 -16.05
CA LEU A 124 10.98 -16.99 -15.15
C LEU A 124 10.04 -17.47 -14.02
N GLY A 125 8.75 -17.17 -14.09
CA GLY A 125 7.77 -17.55 -13.08
C GLY A 125 7.77 -16.71 -11.79
N GLN A 126 8.68 -15.73 -11.66
CA GLN A 126 8.74 -14.81 -10.51
C GLN A 126 7.55 -13.88 -10.49
N ARG A 127 7.05 -13.57 -9.29
CA ARG A 127 5.99 -12.56 -9.12
C ARG A 127 6.55 -11.18 -9.48
N LEU A 128 5.79 -10.41 -10.26
CA LEU A 128 6.17 -9.05 -10.65
C LEU A 128 5.60 -7.99 -9.70
N VAL A 129 4.47 -8.26 -9.07
CA VAL A 129 3.83 -7.35 -8.12
C VAL A 129 3.95 -7.91 -6.70
N TYR A 130 4.76 -7.25 -5.87
CA TYR A 130 4.96 -7.61 -4.47
C TYR A 130 5.58 -6.45 -3.69
N PHE A 131 5.45 -6.47 -2.36
CA PHE A 131 5.90 -5.40 -1.47
C PHE A 131 7.02 -5.85 -0.51
N GLY A 132 7.68 -6.97 -0.77
CA GLY A 132 8.63 -7.60 0.14
C GLY A 132 9.73 -6.67 0.65
N ARG A 133 10.34 -5.88 -0.23
CA ARG A 133 11.37 -4.90 0.16
C ARG A 133 10.86 -3.89 1.19
N TYR A 134 9.73 -3.27 0.92
CA TYR A 134 9.17 -2.26 1.83
C TYR A 134 8.60 -2.87 3.11
N ALA A 135 8.03 -4.07 3.02
CA ALA A 135 7.59 -4.82 4.20
C ALA A 135 8.77 -5.14 5.12
N GLY A 136 9.92 -5.55 4.57
CA GLY A 136 11.14 -5.80 5.33
C GLY A 136 11.69 -4.53 5.99
N ILE A 137 11.72 -3.41 5.26
CA ILE A 137 12.16 -2.11 5.82
C ILE A 137 11.24 -1.68 6.97
N CYS A 138 9.91 -1.70 6.77
CA CYS A 138 8.97 -1.34 7.82
C CYS A 138 9.08 -2.28 9.03
N GLY A 139 9.16 -3.59 8.79
CA GLY A 139 9.31 -4.58 9.85
C GLY A 139 10.58 -4.37 10.68
N MET A 140 11.71 -4.02 10.06
CA MET A 140 12.94 -3.71 10.78
C MET A 140 12.78 -2.43 11.63
N ILE A 141 12.20 -1.37 11.07
CA ILE A 141 11.95 -0.12 11.82
C ILE A 141 11.05 -0.40 13.03
N ASP A 142 9.97 -1.16 12.84
CA ASP A 142 9.03 -1.48 13.92
C ASP A 142 9.67 -2.38 14.98
N THR A 143 10.53 -3.32 14.59
CA THR A 143 11.30 -4.14 15.52
C THR A 143 12.21 -3.28 16.41
N LEU A 144 12.96 -2.34 15.83
CA LEU A 144 13.82 -1.43 16.57
C LEU A 144 13.01 -0.47 17.46
N HIS A 145 11.87 0.02 16.97
CA HIS A 145 10.96 0.82 17.76
C HIS A 145 10.45 0.08 19.00
N VAL A 146 9.97 -1.16 18.84
CA VAL A 146 9.47 -1.98 19.95
C VAL A 146 10.58 -2.32 20.91
N PHE A 147 11.78 -2.63 20.43
CA PHE A 147 12.97 -2.85 21.26
C PHE A 147 13.29 -1.62 22.11
N GLY A 148 13.32 -0.42 21.50
CA GLY A 148 13.54 0.83 22.20
C GLY A 148 12.50 1.11 23.29
N ARG A 149 11.22 0.87 22.99
CA ARG A 149 10.14 0.99 23.97
C ARG A 149 10.28 0.01 25.14
N LYS A 150 10.60 -1.25 24.84
CA LYS A 150 10.81 -2.28 25.87
C LYS A 150 11.98 -1.90 26.80
N ALA A 151 13.10 -1.45 26.26
CA ALA A 151 14.25 -1.02 27.05
C ALA A 151 13.90 0.19 27.93
N LYS A 152 13.15 1.16 27.42
CA LYS A 152 12.66 2.31 28.17
C LYS A 152 11.78 1.92 29.36
N LEU A 153 10.88 0.94 29.17
CA LEU A 153 10.04 0.40 30.25
C LEU A 153 10.85 -0.32 31.35
N GLN A 154 12.08 -0.69 31.07
CA GLN A 154 13.01 -1.32 32.00
C GLN A 154 14.06 -0.31 32.54
N ASP A 155 13.82 0.99 32.36
CA ASP A 155 14.74 2.07 32.71
C ASP A 155 16.16 1.90 32.14
N LYS A 156 16.28 1.21 30.99
CA LYS A 156 17.54 0.99 30.31
C LYS A 156 17.75 2.07 29.23
N PRO A 157 18.82 2.89 29.35
CA PRO A 157 19.18 3.83 28.28
C PRO A 157 19.44 3.08 26.97
N ASN A 158 18.83 3.55 25.88
CA ASN A 158 19.07 2.94 24.59
C ASN A 158 18.89 3.99 23.45
N PRO A 159 19.59 3.83 22.32
CA PRO A 159 19.54 4.79 21.23
C PRO A 159 18.24 4.72 20.39
N PHE A 160 17.41 3.72 20.63
CA PHE A 160 16.19 3.50 19.87
C PHE A 160 14.94 4.12 20.51
N SER A 161 15.08 4.76 21.68
CA SER A 161 13.95 5.30 22.47
C SER A 161 13.07 6.28 21.68
N ASP A 162 13.67 7.04 20.75
CA ASP A 162 12.99 8.10 19.98
C ASP A 162 12.55 7.62 18.59
N LEU A 163 12.85 6.37 18.21
CA LEU A 163 12.34 5.82 16.97
C LEU A 163 10.82 5.68 17.05
N LYS A 164 10.15 6.15 16.00
CA LYS A 164 8.71 5.96 15.79
C LYS A 164 8.46 4.67 15.05
N SER A 165 7.24 4.12 15.16
CA SER A 165 6.79 3.06 14.27
C SER A 165 6.78 3.55 12.82
N ALA A 166 7.03 2.64 11.87
CA ALA A 166 7.15 2.94 10.43
C ALA A 166 5.96 3.74 9.87
N VAL A 167 4.75 3.48 10.36
CA VAL A 167 3.52 4.17 9.93
C VAL A 167 3.51 5.67 10.23
N HIS A 168 4.31 6.11 11.20
CA HIS A 168 4.38 7.52 11.61
C HIS A 168 5.43 8.35 10.86
N TYR A 169 6.16 7.73 9.93
CA TYR A 169 7.05 8.44 9.02
C TYR A 169 6.32 8.78 7.71
N GLY A 170 6.24 10.05 7.37
CA GLY A 170 5.55 10.49 6.15
C GLY A 170 6.26 10.06 4.85
N THR A 171 7.57 9.80 4.91
CA THR A 171 8.39 9.36 3.77
C THR A 171 9.46 8.38 4.21
N PHE A 172 9.97 7.56 3.27
CA PHE A 172 11.13 6.71 3.51
C PHE A 172 12.38 7.53 3.87
N GLY A 173 12.54 8.72 3.27
CA GLY A 173 13.66 9.61 3.58
C GLY A 173 13.67 10.08 5.04
N SER A 174 12.49 10.38 5.63
CA SER A 174 12.40 10.77 7.04
C SER A 174 12.68 9.60 7.98
N ALA A 175 12.23 8.39 7.65
CA ALA A 175 12.57 7.19 8.40
C ALA A 175 14.08 6.90 8.36
N LYS A 176 14.71 7.02 7.18
CA LYS A 176 16.15 6.82 7.00
C LYS A 176 16.96 7.80 7.85
N LYS A 177 16.62 9.10 7.86
CA LYS A 177 17.27 10.10 8.70
C LYS A 177 17.19 9.76 10.19
N ALA A 178 16.04 9.27 10.67
CA ALA A 178 15.90 8.85 12.06
C ALA A 178 16.79 7.66 12.40
N LEU A 179 16.93 6.69 11.51
CA LEU A 179 17.86 5.56 11.68
C LEU A 179 19.33 6.01 11.65
N GLU A 180 19.69 6.94 10.77
CA GLU A 180 21.04 7.53 10.72
C GLU A 180 21.40 8.24 12.04
N GLN A 181 20.43 8.93 12.64
CA GLN A 181 20.63 9.54 13.97
C GLN A 181 20.92 8.47 15.06
N VAL A 182 20.20 7.34 15.04
CA VAL A 182 20.44 6.22 15.94
C VAL A 182 21.85 5.64 15.74
N VAL A 183 22.25 5.41 14.48
CA VAL A 183 23.60 4.92 14.16
C VAL A 183 24.67 5.87 14.70
N ASN A 184 24.52 7.17 14.48
CA ASN A 184 25.46 8.18 14.99
C ASN A 184 25.53 8.19 16.53
N GLN A 185 24.41 7.97 17.23
CA GLN A 185 24.39 7.86 18.67
C GLN A 185 25.16 6.62 19.18
N ILE A 186 24.97 5.48 18.50
CA ILE A 186 25.68 4.24 18.81
C ILE A 186 27.19 4.42 18.62
N GLN A 187 27.61 5.01 17.49
CA GLN A 187 29.01 5.23 17.18
C GLN A 187 29.70 6.17 18.22
N ARG A 188 29.02 7.27 18.57
CA ARG A 188 29.56 8.21 19.60
C ARG A 188 29.73 7.53 20.96
N LYS A 189 28.73 6.76 21.43
CA LYS A 189 28.82 6.05 22.69
C LYS A 189 29.84 4.90 22.67
N GLY A 190 30.05 4.27 21.52
CA GLY A 190 31.07 3.23 21.33
C GLY A 190 32.50 3.79 21.33
N SER A 191 32.69 5.03 20.87
CA SER A 191 34.00 5.72 20.96
C SER A 191 34.31 6.25 22.34
N ASP A 192 33.29 6.51 23.18
CA ASP A 192 33.48 6.96 24.56
C ASP A 192 33.71 5.80 25.54
N GLN A 193 33.40 4.57 25.15
CA GLN A 193 33.79 3.37 25.89
C GLN A 193 35.16 2.90 25.36
N ASN A 194 36.22 3.51 25.81
CA ASN A 194 37.52 2.86 25.83
C ASN A 194 37.37 1.57 26.65
N LEU A 195 37.19 0.46 25.95
CA LEU A 195 37.33 -0.87 26.49
C LEU A 195 38.80 -1.02 26.85
N THR A 196 39.16 -0.60 28.05
CA THR A 196 40.35 -1.12 28.71
C THR A 196 40.05 -2.56 29.07
N PRO A 197 40.95 -3.50 28.71
CA PRO A 197 40.79 -4.94 28.95
C PRO A 197 40.67 -5.30 30.42
#